data_00a291e31d1c70212acefcb99a8103ff
#
_entry.id   00a291e31d1c70212acefcb99a8103ff
#
_cell.length_a   1.000
_cell.length_b   1.000
_cell.length_c   1.000
_cell.angle_alpha   90.00
_cell.angle_beta   90.00
_cell.angle_gamma   90.00
#
_symmetry.space_group_name_H-M   'P 1'
#
loop_
_entity.id
_entity.type
_entity.pdbx_description
1 polymer ?
#
loop_
_entity_poly.entity_id
_entity_poly.type
_entity_poly.pdbx_seq_one_letter_code
_entity_poly.pdbx_strand_id
1 'polypeptide(L)'
;EYYINDYGSQIKNFVESVYFRILEIKFKKPFPKKNNLYPGLYIKDIAVKILNENKSLNFEDFEKNFEYLKNKSLEASMQLIKKDLKLLGINHDNFFSESEIVNKDLVNKTVEVLKKKKYVEKGYLQPPKGEKDDNWKKVERLIFKSTLFGDDTDRALQKNDGSWTYFANDIAYHMDKVNRGYQNLVNVLGADHTGYIKRITAAVSALSEKKIKLNCKVCQLVKLFKNG
;
A
#
# COMPACT_ATOMS: atom_id res chain seq x y z
N GLU A 1 -9.71 -9.78 5.81
CA GLU A 1 -8.45 -9.04 6.03
C GLU A 1 -8.51 -7.64 5.45
N TYR A 2 -7.99 -6.66 6.18
CA TYR A 2 -7.81 -5.27 5.75
C TYR A 2 -6.31 -5.00 5.55
N TYR A 3 -5.93 -4.43 4.40
CA TYR A 3 -4.56 -4.02 4.12
C TYR A 3 -4.35 -2.57 4.58
N ILE A 4 -3.41 -2.36 5.49
CA ILE A 4 -3.09 -1.03 6.02
C ILE A 4 -1.95 -0.44 5.19
N ASN A 5 -2.22 0.65 4.48
CA ASN A 5 -1.21 1.43 3.77
C ASN A 5 -0.51 2.38 4.75
N ASP A 6 0.43 1.88 5.54
CA ASP A 6 1.17 2.59 6.58
C ASP A 6 2.65 2.84 6.23
N TYR A 7 3.00 2.71 4.95
CA TYR A 7 4.35 2.90 4.44
C TYR A 7 4.39 3.88 3.25
N GLY A 8 5.55 4.52 3.06
CA GLY A 8 5.78 5.42 1.93
C GLY A 8 5.50 6.90 2.21
N SER A 9 5.67 7.73 1.17
CA SER A 9 5.61 9.21 1.27
C SER A 9 4.24 9.75 1.71
N GLN A 10 3.15 9.04 1.41
CA GLN A 10 1.80 9.44 1.80
C GLN A 10 1.63 9.47 3.32
N ILE A 11 2.34 8.59 4.04
CA ILE A 11 2.30 8.59 5.51
C ILE A 11 2.96 9.84 6.07
N LYS A 12 4.08 10.30 5.48
CA LYS A 12 4.70 11.57 5.89
C LYS A 12 3.72 12.73 5.70
N ASN A 13 3.04 12.81 4.56
CA ASN A 13 2.03 13.84 4.28
C ASN A 13 0.85 13.79 5.27
N PHE A 14 0.41 12.59 5.62
CA PHE A 14 -0.66 12.39 6.59
C PHE A 14 -0.24 12.86 7.99
N VAL A 15 0.93 12.45 8.46
CA VAL A 15 1.48 12.86 9.77
C VAL A 15 1.75 14.37 9.80
N GLU A 16 2.28 14.95 8.72
CA GLU A 16 2.48 16.39 8.58
C GLU A 16 1.15 17.15 8.68
N SER A 17 0.08 16.60 8.10
CA SER A 17 -1.26 17.20 8.19
C SER A 17 -1.77 17.21 9.63
N VAL A 18 -1.59 16.14 10.38
CA VAL A 18 -1.96 16.07 11.80
C VAL A 18 -1.12 17.05 12.60
N TYR A 19 0.18 17.13 12.33
CA TYR A 19 1.07 18.08 12.97
C TYR A 19 0.62 19.54 12.77
N PHE A 20 0.30 19.94 11.55
CA PHE A 20 -0.20 21.29 11.29
C PHE A 20 -1.55 21.56 11.97
N ARG A 21 -2.43 20.57 12.13
CA ARG A 21 -3.63 20.73 12.96
C ARG A 21 -3.31 20.90 14.45
N ILE A 22 -2.29 20.22 14.95
CA ILE A 22 -1.80 20.44 16.32
C ILE A 22 -1.29 21.90 16.49
N LEU A 23 -0.51 22.41 15.53
CA LEU A 23 -0.04 23.79 15.55
C LEU A 23 -1.18 24.81 15.48
N GLU A 24 -2.19 24.53 14.66
CA GLU A 24 -3.41 25.35 14.57
C GLU A 24 -4.15 25.43 15.90
N ILE A 25 -4.32 24.30 16.58
CA ILE A 25 -5.08 24.21 17.84
C ILE A 25 -4.28 24.85 18.99
N LYS A 26 -3.02 24.46 19.14
CA LYS A 26 -2.18 24.83 20.31
C LYS A 26 -1.58 26.23 20.20
N PHE A 27 -1.12 26.61 19.00
CA PHE A 27 -0.36 27.83 18.77
C PHE A 27 -1.06 28.86 17.87
N LYS A 28 -2.31 28.59 17.45
CA LYS A 28 -3.10 29.45 16.54
C LYS A 28 -2.42 29.73 15.20
N LYS A 29 -1.51 28.85 14.75
CA LYS A 29 -0.88 28.93 13.44
C LYS A 29 -1.85 28.43 12.37
N PRO A 30 -2.08 29.16 11.25
CA PRO A 30 -3.04 28.71 10.24
C PRO A 30 -2.59 27.41 9.57
N PHE A 31 -3.55 26.54 9.24
CA PHE A 31 -3.27 25.32 8.47
C PHE A 31 -2.76 25.67 7.06
N PRO A 32 -1.61 25.14 6.61
CA PRO A 32 -1.02 25.52 5.34
C PRO A 32 -1.87 25.07 4.14
N LYS A 33 -1.92 25.90 3.11
CA LYS A 33 -2.53 25.54 1.80
C LYS A 33 -1.47 24.84 0.93
N LYS A 34 -1.30 23.53 1.13
CA LYS A 34 -0.41 22.69 0.32
C LYS A 34 -1.22 21.53 -0.27
N ASN A 35 -0.98 21.20 -1.55
CA ASN A 35 -1.75 20.16 -2.27
C ASN A 35 -1.52 18.73 -1.75
N ASN A 36 -0.43 18.48 -1.06
CA ASN A 36 -0.09 17.16 -0.52
C ASN A 36 -0.63 16.92 0.91
N LEU A 37 -1.28 17.91 1.53
CA LEU A 37 -1.84 17.77 2.86
C LEU A 37 -3.31 17.34 2.83
N TYR A 38 -3.73 16.64 3.87
CA TYR A 38 -5.09 16.18 4.07
C TYR A 38 -5.90 17.22 4.87
N PRO A 39 -6.82 17.96 4.24
CA PRO A 39 -7.52 19.06 4.91
C PRO A 39 -8.74 18.65 5.73
N GLY A 40 -9.15 17.38 5.65
CA GLY A 40 -10.39 16.87 6.24
C GLY A 40 -10.54 17.12 7.75
N LEU A 41 -11.78 17.26 8.23
CA LEU A 41 -12.04 17.50 9.66
C LEU A 41 -11.56 16.36 10.55
N TYR A 42 -11.60 15.11 10.07
CA TYR A 42 -11.08 13.95 10.81
C TYR A 42 -9.61 14.09 11.20
N ILE A 43 -8.79 14.82 10.41
CA ILE A 43 -7.40 15.13 10.77
C ILE A 43 -7.34 16.01 12.02
N LYS A 44 -8.29 16.96 12.15
CA LYS A 44 -8.41 17.81 13.32
C LYS A 44 -8.81 16.99 14.55
N ASP A 45 -9.73 16.05 14.40
CA ASP A 45 -10.15 15.17 15.49
C ASP A 45 -9.00 14.28 15.99
N ILE A 46 -8.18 13.75 15.07
CA ILE A 46 -6.95 13.02 15.40
C ILE A 46 -5.98 13.93 16.19
N ALA A 47 -5.77 15.15 15.73
CA ALA A 47 -4.88 16.12 16.41
C ALA A 47 -5.38 16.45 17.84
N VAL A 48 -6.68 16.65 18.02
CA VAL A 48 -7.29 16.88 19.35
C VAL A 48 -7.05 15.68 20.26
N LYS A 49 -7.24 14.47 19.75
CA LYS A 49 -7.00 13.24 20.53
C LYS A 49 -5.54 13.14 21.00
N ILE A 50 -4.59 13.37 20.10
CA ILE A 50 -3.15 13.33 20.44
C ILE A 50 -2.80 14.38 21.50
N LEU A 51 -3.33 15.60 21.36
CA LEU A 51 -3.11 16.68 22.35
C LEU A 51 -3.67 16.33 23.74
N ASN A 52 -4.81 15.65 23.79
CA ASN A 52 -5.41 15.22 25.05
C ASN A 52 -4.64 14.09 25.72
N GLU A 53 -4.07 13.19 24.94
CA GLU A 53 -3.28 12.05 25.45
C GLU A 53 -1.90 12.49 25.98
N ASN A 54 -1.32 13.58 25.42
CA ASN A 54 0.00 14.04 25.82
C ASN A 54 0.12 15.56 25.84
N LYS A 55 -0.38 16.18 26.91
CA LYS A 55 -0.39 17.64 27.10
C LYS A 55 0.99 18.25 27.29
N SER A 56 1.96 17.48 27.77
CA SER A 56 3.33 17.94 28.10
C SER A 56 4.29 17.89 26.91
N LEU A 57 3.93 17.22 25.81
CA LEU A 57 4.81 17.10 24.67
C LEU A 57 5.04 18.46 23.99
N ASN A 58 6.32 18.77 23.73
CA ASN A 58 6.66 19.94 22.92
C ASN A 58 6.54 19.58 21.43
N PHE A 59 5.54 20.18 20.76
CA PHE A 59 5.27 19.99 19.34
C PHE A 59 5.97 21.02 18.43
N GLU A 60 6.99 21.75 18.90
CA GLU A 60 7.66 22.76 18.07
C GLU A 60 8.57 22.14 16.98
N ASP A 61 9.09 20.96 17.24
CA ASP A 61 10.00 20.24 16.31
C ASP A 61 9.30 19.02 15.73
N PHE A 62 9.00 19.09 14.43
CA PHE A 62 8.32 17.99 13.70
C PHE A 62 9.17 16.72 13.63
N GLU A 63 10.45 16.86 13.28
CA GLU A 63 11.32 15.69 13.05
C GLU A 63 11.55 14.91 14.35
N LYS A 64 11.70 15.58 15.47
CA LYS A 64 11.81 14.93 16.79
C LYS A 64 10.55 14.21 17.21
N ASN A 65 9.39 14.71 16.78
CA ASN A 65 8.09 14.13 17.15
C ASN A 65 7.55 13.18 16.09
N PHE A 66 8.22 13.01 14.94
CA PHE A 66 7.68 12.34 13.78
C PHE A 66 7.22 10.89 14.10
N GLU A 67 8.06 10.08 14.70
CA GLU A 67 7.69 8.67 14.98
C GLU A 67 6.56 8.57 16.02
N TYR A 68 6.55 9.43 17.02
CA TYR A 68 5.44 9.49 17.98
C TYR A 68 4.12 9.88 17.28
N LEU A 69 4.16 10.97 16.50
CA LEU A 69 2.99 11.44 15.75
C LEU A 69 2.51 10.42 14.72
N LYS A 70 3.43 9.74 14.03
CA LYS A 70 3.12 8.68 13.08
C LYS A 70 2.34 7.56 13.76
N ASN A 71 2.88 7.00 14.83
CA ASN A 71 2.25 5.89 15.53
C ASN A 71 0.86 6.29 16.08
N LYS A 72 0.73 7.45 16.70
CA LYS A 72 -0.54 7.95 17.24
C LYS A 72 -1.56 8.30 16.17
N SER A 73 -1.11 8.89 15.06
CA SER A 73 -1.99 9.23 13.93
C SER A 73 -2.52 7.98 13.24
N LEU A 74 -1.67 6.99 13.02
CA LEU A 74 -2.07 5.70 12.43
C LEU A 74 -3.03 4.95 13.36
N GLU A 75 -2.73 4.87 14.65
CA GLU A 75 -3.61 4.27 15.64
C GLU A 75 -5.01 4.91 15.64
N ALA A 76 -5.06 6.25 15.72
CA ALA A 76 -6.32 6.98 15.72
C ALA A 76 -7.09 6.82 14.41
N SER A 77 -6.41 6.89 13.26
CA SER A 77 -7.00 6.65 11.95
C SER A 77 -7.60 5.24 11.84
N MET A 78 -6.86 4.22 12.27
CA MET A 78 -7.34 2.84 12.26
C MET A 78 -8.55 2.62 13.17
N GLN A 79 -8.64 3.34 14.29
CA GLN A 79 -9.82 3.28 15.15
C GLN A 79 -11.06 3.85 14.44
N LEU A 80 -10.91 4.96 13.69
CA LEU A 80 -11.99 5.52 12.86
C LEU A 80 -12.42 4.52 11.78
N ILE A 81 -11.47 3.96 11.02
CA ILE A 81 -11.75 2.97 9.98
C ILE A 81 -12.49 1.75 10.56
N LYS A 82 -12.01 1.20 11.67
CA LYS A 82 -12.66 0.05 12.33
C LYS A 82 -14.07 0.38 12.79
N LYS A 83 -14.29 1.58 13.32
CA LYS A 83 -15.63 2.06 13.74
C LYS A 83 -16.58 2.14 12.53
N ASP A 84 -16.13 2.74 11.42
CA ASP A 84 -16.96 2.91 10.24
C ASP A 84 -17.27 1.56 9.57
N LEU A 85 -16.29 0.67 9.46
CA LEU A 85 -16.48 -0.69 8.96
C LEU A 85 -17.51 -1.45 9.82
N LYS A 86 -17.41 -1.33 11.15
CA LYS A 86 -18.37 -1.96 12.06
C LYS A 86 -19.80 -1.44 11.86
N LEU A 87 -19.98 -0.14 11.60
CA LEU A 87 -21.29 0.44 11.28
C LEU A 87 -21.89 -0.13 10.00
N LEU A 88 -21.04 -0.53 9.04
CA LEU A 88 -21.45 -1.22 7.81
C LEU A 88 -21.61 -2.74 7.99
N GLY A 89 -21.45 -3.26 9.20
CA GLY A 89 -21.49 -4.70 9.47
C GLY A 89 -20.26 -5.47 9.00
N ILE A 90 -19.17 -4.78 8.65
CA ILE A 90 -17.93 -5.38 8.16
C ILE A 90 -16.96 -5.55 9.34
N ASN A 91 -16.63 -6.81 9.65
CA ASN A 91 -15.64 -7.16 10.66
C ASN A 91 -14.49 -7.90 9.99
N HIS A 92 -13.27 -7.36 10.13
CA HIS A 92 -12.07 -8.01 9.63
C HIS A 92 -11.35 -8.73 10.78
N ASP A 93 -10.99 -9.99 10.55
CA ASP A 93 -10.24 -10.81 11.53
C ASP A 93 -8.76 -10.47 11.56
N ASN A 94 -8.24 -9.92 10.45
CA ASN A 94 -6.84 -9.58 10.31
C ASN A 94 -6.65 -8.20 9.70
N PHE A 95 -5.67 -7.47 10.22
CA PHE A 95 -5.21 -6.19 9.71
C PHE A 95 -3.73 -6.31 9.38
N PHE A 96 -3.40 -6.37 8.09
CA PHE A 96 -2.03 -6.54 7.61
C PHE A 96 -1.41 -5.18 7.28
N SER A 97 -0.27 -4.88 7.88
CA SER A 97 0.46 -3.62 7.69
C SER A 97 1.45 -3.73 6.54
N GLU A 98 1.45 -2.76 5.62
CA GLU A 98 2.43 -2.69 4.52
C GLU A 98 3.86 -2.59 5.07
N SER A 99 4.06 -1.89 6.18
CA SER A 99 5.38 -1.77 6.82
C SER A 99 5.96 -3.12 7.26
N GLU A 100 5.12 -4.13 7.52
CA GLU A 100 5.59 -5.48 7.82
C GLU A 100 6.31 -6.14 6.64
N ILE A 101 5.92 -5.81 5.40
CA ILE A 101 6.58 -6.33 4.19
C ILE A 101 8.05 -5.93 4.20
N VAL A 102 8.32 -4.66 4.55
CA VAL A 102 9.68 -4.11 4.61
C VAL A 102 10.42 -4.62 5.84
N ASN A 103 9.82 -4.51 7.03
CA ASN A 103 10.46 -4.84 8.30
C ASN A 103 10.83 -6.34 8.41
N LYS A 104 10.04 -7.22 7.83
CA LYS A 104 10.28 -8.67 7.81
C LYS A 104 11.04 -9.15 6.57
N ASP A 105 11.46 -8.23 5.71
CA ASP A 105 12.17 -8.52 4.46
C ASP A 105 11.42 -9.54 3.56
N LEU A 106 10.11 -9.40 3.49
CA LEU A 106 9.26 -10.37 2.81
C LEU A 106 9.47 -10.37 1.30
N VAL A 107 9.83 -9.24 0.69
CA VAL A 107 10.08 -9.16 -0.74
C VAL A 107 11.28 -10.01 -1.13
N ASN A 108 12.43 -9.83 -0.47
CA ASN A 108 13.63 -10.63 -0.76
C ASN A 108 13.36 -12.12 -0.57
N LYS A 109 12.72 -12.50 0.53
CA LYS A 109 12.36 -13.91 0.81
C LYS A 109 11.48 -14.49 -0.29
N THR A 110 10.48 -13.75 -0.74
CA THR A 110 9.56 -14.20 -1.80
C THR A 110 10.25 -14.31 -3.14
N VAL A 111 11.08 -13.32 -3.50
CA VAL A 111 11.86 -13.32 -4.74
C VAL A 111 12.82 -14.51 -4.78
N GLU A 112 13.48 -14.84 -3.66
CA GLU A 112 14.37 -16.02 -3.61
C GLU A 112 13.60 -17.34 -3.81
N VAL A 113 12.36 -17.46 -3.28
CA VAL A 113 11.51 -18.62 -3.55
C VAL A 113 11.20 -18.72 -5.05
N LEU A 114 10.82 -17.60 -5.69
CA LEU A 114 10.51 -17.57 -7.12
C LEU A 114 11.73 -17.82 -8.00
N LYS A 115 12.93 -17.35 -7.61
CA LYS A 115 14.20 -17.66 -8.30
C LYS A 115 14.51 -19.14 -8.24
N LYS A 116 14.40 -19.78 -7.08
CA LYS A 116 14.62 -21.24 -6.93
C LYS A 116 13.70 -22.06 -7.86
N LYS A 117 12.48 -21.56 -8.10
CA LYS A 117 11.52 -22.16 -9.05
C LYS A 117 11.76 -21.74 -10.51
N LYS A 118 12.79 -20.93 -10.80
CA LYS A 118 13.12 -20.38 -12.13
C LYS A 118 11.99 -19.52 -12.74
N TYR A 119 11.16 -18.92 -11.88
CA TYR A 119 10.09 -17.99 -12.27
C TYR A 119 10.55 -16.53 -12.26
N VAL A 120 11.72 -16.24 -11.68
CA VAL A 120 12.37 -14.93 -11.69
C VAL A 120 13.79 -15.08 -12.19
N GLU A 121 14.18 -14.23 -13.14
CA GLU A 121 15.53 -14.14 -13.67
C GLU A 121 15.94 -12.68 -13.94
N LYS A 122 17.22 -12.44 -14.16
CA LYS A 122 17.73 -11.18 -14.70
C LYS A 122 17.45 -11.09 -16.18
N GLY A 123 17.01 -9.93 -16.64
CA GLY A 123 16.73 -9.72 -18.05
C GLY A 123 16.30 -8.30 -18.37
N TYR A 124 15.81 -8.12 -19.57
CA TYR A 124 15.39 -6.84 -20.13
C TYR A 124 13.93 -6.92 -20.55
N LEU A 125 13.13 -5.91 -20.17
CA LEU A 125 11.77 -5.78 -20.70
C LEU A 125 11.80 -4.99 -22.02
N GLN A 126 10.83 -5.26 -22.86
CA GLN A 126 10.52 -4.42 -24.01
C GLN A 126 9.92 -3.08 -23.57
N PRO A 127 10.08 -2.00 -24.35
CA PRO A 127 9.43 -0.73 -24.06
C PRO A 127 7.92 -0.89 -23.93
N PRO A 128 7.25 -0.10 -23.09
CA PRO A 128 5.80 -0.09 -23.00
C PRO A 128 5.16 0.20 -24.36
N LYS A 129 4.02 -0.42 -24.66
CA LYS A 129 3.30 -0.16 -25.91
C LYS A 129 2.96 1.34 -26.02
N GLY A 130 3.49 1.99 -27.05
CA GLY A 130 3.26 3.42 -27.33
C GLY A 130 4.39 4.37 -26.93
N GLU A 131 5.43 3.90 -26.25
CA GLU A 131 6.68 4.66 -26.09
C GLU A 131 7.58 4.46 -27.32
N LYS A 132 8.17 5.57 -27.83
CA LYS A 132 9.18 5.49 -28.90
C LYS A 132 10.47 4.90 -28.33
N ASP A 133 11.09 3.99 -29.07
CA ASP A 133 12.35 3.31 -28.69
C ASP A 133 13.47 4.27 -28.31
N ASP A 134 13.50 5.48 -28.86
CA ASP A 134 14.57 6.46 -28.70
C ASP A 134 14.82 6.93 -27.26
N ASN A 135 13.81 6.81 -26.37
CA ASN A 135 13.92 7.22 -24.97
C ASN A 135 13.97 6.03 -23.99
N TRP A 136 13.83 4.81 -24.48
CA TRP A 136 13.83 3.62 -23.64
C TRP A 136 15.26 3.17 -23.30
N LYS A 137 15.63 3.29 -22.03
CA LYS A 137 16.90 2.74 -21.55
C LYS A 137 16.72 1.26 -21.23
N LYS A 138 17.44 0.42 -21.97
CA LYS A 138 17.52 -1.02 -21.71
C LYS A 138 18.32 -1.25 -20.43
N VAL A 139 17.62 -1.46 -19.31
CA VAL A 139 18.21 -1.70 -17.99
C VAL A 139 17.95 -3.13 -17.59
N GLU A 140 19.00 -3.86 -17.21
CA GLU A 140 18.88 -5.20 -16.66
C GLU A 140 18.26 -5.14 -15.26
N ARG A 141 17.25 -5.96 -15.01
CA ARG A 141 16.55 -6.02 -13.72
C ARG A 141 15.98 -7.40 -13.48
N LEU A 142 15.54 -7.67 -12.26
CA LEU A 142 14.81 -8.90 -11.95
C LEU A 142 13.42 -8.86 -12.59
N ILE A 143 13.13 -9.90 -13.38
CA ILE A 143 11.88 -10.06 -14.13
C ILE A 143 11.16 -11.30 -13.64
N PHE A 144 9.89 -11.17 -13.32
CA PHE A 144 8.98 -12.27 -13.06
C PHE A 144 8.34 -12.71 -14.36
N LYS A 145 8.46 -14.01 -14.69
CA LYS A 145 7.89 -14.65 -15.88
C LYS A 145 6.39 -14.86 -15.73
N SER A 146 5.65 -13.78 -15.61
CA SER A 146 4.21 -13.83 -15.36
C SER A 146 3.42 -14.38 -16.52
N THR A 147 3.95 -14.33 -17.74
CA THR A 147 3.34 -14.93 -18.94
C THR A 147 3.16 -16.44 -18.81
N LEU A 148 4.02 -17.15 -18.08
CA LEU A 148 3.87 -18.58 -17.78
C LEU A 148 2.61 -18.90 -16.96
N PHE A 149 2.01 -17.88 -16.36
CA PHE A 149 0.87 -17.98 -15.46
C PHE A 149 -0.35 -17.18 -15.93
N GLY A 150 -0.36 -16.77 -17.21
CA GLY A 150 -1.54 -16.15 -17.85
C GLY A 150 -1.58 -14.62 -17.82
N ASP A 151 -0.49 -13.93 -17.49
CA ASP A 151 -0.37 -12.49 -17.73
C ASP A 151 -0.03 -12.20 -19.19
N ASP A 152 -0.27 -10.96 -19.62
CA ASP A 152 -0.04 -10.52 -21.01
C ASP A 152 1.44 -10.27 -21.32
N THR A 153 2.26 -9.99 -20.30
CA THR A 153 3.69 -9.67 -20.43
C THR A 153 4.42 -9.94 -19.11
N ASP A 154 5.70 -10.29 -19.20
CA ASP A 154 6.54 -10.44 -18.02
C ASP A 154 6.74 -9.10 -17.29
N ARG A 155 6.96 -9.15 -15.98
CA ARG A 155 6.92 -7.98 -15.11
C ARG A 155 8.24 -7.74 -14.39
N ALA A 156 8.71 -6.48 -14.40
CA ALA A 156 9.85 -6.08 -13.58
C ALA A 156 9.47 -6.12 -12.09
N LEU A 157 10.34 -6.72 -11.28
CA LEU A 157 10.26 -6.67 -9.82
C LEU A 157 11.09 -5.51 -9.26
N GLN A 158 12.06 -5.00 -10.02
CA GLN A 158 12.90 -3.87 -9.64
C GLN A 158 12.69 -2.68 -10.57
N LYS A 159 12.84 -1.47 -10.02
CA LYS A 159 12.92 -0.21 -10.76
C LYS A 159 14.33 -0.04 -11.36
N ASN A 160 14.55 1.05 -12.11
CA ASN A 160 15.84 1.35 -12.72
C ASN A 160 16.95 1.61 -11.70
N ASP A 161 16.61 2.06 -10.51
CA ASP A 161 17.53 2.31 -9.38
C ASP A 161 17.78 1.07 -8.51
N GLY A 162 17.24 -0.09 -8.89
CA GLY A 162 17.35 -1.34 -8.15
C GLY A 162 16.37 -1.51 -7.01
N SER A 163 15.60 -0.47 -6.64
CA SER A 163 14.56 -0.57 -5.62
C SER A 163 13.39 -1.44 -6.09
N TRP A 164 12.64 -2.01 -5.14
CA TRP A 164 11.49 -2.84 -5.45
C TRP A 164 10.32 -2.03 -6.06
N THR A 165 9.62 -2.64 -7.00
CA THR A 165 8.35 -2.11 -7.52
C THR A 165 7.22 -2.39 -6.53
N TYR A 166 6.12 -1.64 -6.63
CA TYR A 166 4.89 -1.96 -5.89
C TYR A 166 4.40 -3.39 -6.16
N PHE A 167 4.59 -3.87 -7.37
CA PHE A 167 4.23 -5.25 -7.73
C PHE A 167 5.03 -6.29 -6.95
N ALA A 168 6.31 -6.04 -6.68
CA ALA A 168 7.12 -6.94 -5.85
C ALA A 168 6.60 -6.99 -4.39
N ASN A 169 6.16 -5.84 -3.84
CA ASN A 169 5.52 -5.78 -2.52
C ASN A 169 4.21 -6.58 -2.51
N ASP A 170 3.39 -6.44 -3.55
CA ASP A 170 2.11 -7.16 -3.66
C ASP A 170 2.31 -8.67 -3.80
N ILE A 171 3.34 -9.12 -4.52
CA ILE A 171 3.68 -10.54 -4.58
C ILE A 171 4.06 -11.06 -3.19
N ALA A 172 4.86 -10.30 -2.43
CA ALA A 172 5.26 -10.67 -1.07
C ALA A 172 4.05 -10.73 -0.12
N TYR A 173 3.12 -9.79 -0.22
CA TYR A 173 1.87 -9.81 0.51
C TYR A 173 1.00 -11.04 0.18
N HIS A 174 0.92 -11.42 -1.10
CA HIS A 174 0.18 -12.62 -1.49
C HIS A 174 0.89 -13.90 -1.09
N MET A 175 2.23 -13.90 -0.99
CA MET A 175 2.99 -15.02 -0.42
C MET A 175 2.60 -15.26 1.04
N ASP A 176 2.40 -14.20 1.84
CA ASP A 176 1.88 -14.32 3.20
C ASP A 176 0.51 -15.02 3.23
N LYS A 177 -0.41 -14.61 2.34
CA LYS A 177 -1.73 -15.26 2.23
C LYS A 177 -1.63 -16.73 1.84
N VAL A 178 -0.75 -17.07 0.88
CA VAL A 178 -0.49 -18.46 0.47
C VAL A 178 0.04 -19.28 1.64
N ASN A 179 0.98 -18.73 2.41
CA ASN A 179 1.59 -19.42 3.57
C ASN A 179 0.59 -19.63 4.71
N ARG A 180 -0.47 -18.83 4.79
CA ARG A 180 -1.56 -19.05 5.78
C ARG A 180 -2.49 -20.21 5.43
N GLY A 181 -2.29 -20.87 4.28
CA GLY A 181 -2.95 -22.13 3.93
C GLY A 181 -4.36 -22.00 3.34
N TYR A 182 -4.79 -20.80 2.94
CA TYR A 182 -6.07 -20.64 2.26
C TYR A 182 -6.02 -21.21 0.84
N GLN A 183 -7.05 -21.97 0.46
CA GLN A 183 -7.17 -22.54 -0.89
C GLN A 183 -7.84 -21.61 -1.89
N ASN A 184 -8.66 -20.68 -1.40
CA ASN A 184 -9.35 -19.68 -2.21
C ASN A 184 -9.07 -18.29 -1.65
N LEU A 185 -8.59 -17.41 -2.50
CA LEU A 185 -8.37 -16.02 -2.17
C LEU A 185 -9.39 -15.16 -2.92
N VAL A 186 -9.93 -14.15 -2.25
CA VAL A 186 -10.80 -13.13 -2.86
C VAL A 186 -10.24 -11.76 -2.55
N ASN A 187 -9.87 -11.02 -3.58
CA ASN A 187 -9.52 -9.61 -3.45
C ASN A 187 -10.69 -8.73 -3.89
N VAL A 188 -11.06 -7.75 -3.06
CA VAL A 188 -12.03 -6.71 -3.42
C VAL A 188 -11.23 -5.45 -3.77
N LEU A 189 -11.34 -4.98 -5.00
CA LEU A 189 -10.51 -3.92 -5.58
C LEU A 189 -11.38 -2.80 -6.17
N GLY A 190 -10.87 -1.58 -6.18
CA GLY A 190 -11.48 -0.49 -6.94
C GLY A 190 -11.34 -0.70 -8.45
N ALA A 191 -12.19 -0.03 -9.24
CA ALA A 191 -12.20 -0.15 -10.70
C ALA A 191 -10.90 0.29 -11.37
N ASP A 192 -10.15 1.18 -10.73
CA ASP A 192 -8.82 1.63 -11.13
C ASP A 192 -7.77 0.51 -11.12
N HIS A 193 -8.00 -0.58 -10.38
CA HIS A 193 -7.13 -1.74 -10.33
C HIS A 193 -7.46 -2.82 -11.39
N THR A 194 -8.42 -2.63 -12.28
CA THR A 194 -8.84 -3.65 -13.26
C THR A 194 -7.67 -4.17 -14.11
N GLY A 195 -6.79 -3.28 -14.59
CA GLY A 195 -5.59 -3.65 -15.36
C GLY A 195 -4.52 -4.39 -14.55
N TYR A 196 -4.70 -4.48 -13.22
CA TYR A 196 -3.77 -5.13 -12.31
C TYR A 196 -4.11 -6.61 -12.06
N ILE A 197 -5.34 -7.02 -12.33
CA ILE A 197 -5.88 -8.33 -11.95
C ILE A 197 -5.08 -9.49 -12.56
N LYS A 198 -4.76 -9.42 -13.86
CA LYS A 198 -4.05 -10.51 -14.55
C LYS A 198 -2.69 -10.77 -13.92
N ARG A 199 -1.92 -9.70 -13.65
CA ARG A 199 -0.56 -9.83 -13.07
C ARG A 199 -0.56 -10.38 -11.65
N ILE A 200 -1.52 -9.99 -10.82
CA ILE A 200 -1.58 -10.50 -9.44
C ILE A 200 -2.13 -11.92 -9.38
N THR A 201 -3.06 -12.27 -10.28
CA THR A 201 -3.53 -13.66 -10.44
C THR A 201 -2.41 -14.58 -10.90
N ALA A 202 -1.58 -14.12 -11.86
CA ALA A 202 -0.38 -14.84 -12.31
C ALA A 202 0.61 -15.05 -11.15
N ALA A 203 0.83 -14.02 -10.33
CA ALA A 203 1.70 -14.13 -9.17
C ALA A 203 1.22 -15.17 -8.14
N VAL A 204 -0.06 -15.15 -7.77
CA VAL A 204 -0.64 -16.15 -6.85
C VAL A 204 -0.56 -17.56 -7.43
N SER A 205 -0.79 -17.71 -8.73
CA SER A 205 -0.65 -18.99 -9.44
C SER A 205 0.78 -19.52 -9.36
N ALA A 206 1.79 -18.66 -9.56
CA ALA A 206 3.20 -19.02 -9.45
C ALA A 206 3.60 -19.39 -8.00
N LEU A 207 3.18 -18.59 -7.03
CA LEU A 207 3.49 -18.80 -5.62
C LEU A 207 2.96 -20.14 -5.11
N SER A 208 1.73 -20.47 -5.50
CA SER A 208 1.01 -21.67 -5.05
C SER A 208 1.15 -22.89 -5.98
N GLU A 209 1.93 -22.79 -7.06
CA GLU A 209 2.01 -23.81 -8.10
C GLU A 209 0.61 -24.21 -8.64
N LYS A 210 -0.21 -23.20 -8.89
CA LYS A 210 -1.60 -23.32 -9.40
C LYS A 210 -2.58 -24.02 -8.43
N LYS A 211 -2.20 -24.21 -7.16
CA LYS A 211 -3.06 -24.87 -6.16
C LYS A 211 -4.10 -23.92 -5.56
N ILE A 212 -3.85 -22.61 -5.58
CA ILE A 212 -4.71 -21.59 -5.00
C ILE A 212 -5.34 -20.75 -6.10
N LYS A 213 -6.64 -20.53 -5.99
CA LYS A 213 -7.40 -19.66 -6.91
C LYS A 213 -7.54 -18.26 -6.29
N LEU A 214 -7.10 -17.24 -7.03
CA LEU A 214 -7.39 -15.84 -6.71
C LEU A 214 -8.57 -15.35 -7.53
N ASN A 215 -9.63 -14.87 -6.87
CA ASN A 215 -10.78 -14.22 -7.48
C ASN A 215 -10.72 -12.73 -7.13
N CYS A 216 -10.75 -11.85 -8.13
CA CYS A 216 -10.82 -10.41 -7.92
C CYS A 216 -12.24 -9.91 -8.17
N LYS A 217 -12.83 -9.23 -7.19
CA LYS A 217 -14.11 -8.53 -7.30
C LYS A 217 -13.83 -7.03 -7.45
N VAL A 218 -14.31 -6.46 -8.54
CA VAL A 218 -14.12 -5.04 -8.85
C VAL A 218 -15.34 -4.26 -8.41
N CYS A 219 -15.11 -3.26 -7.55
CA CYS A 219 -16.14 -2.32 -7.10
C CYS A 219 -15.99 -1.01 -7.88
N GLN A 220 -17.10 -0.49 -8.40
CA GLN A 220 -17.14 0.80 -9.06
C GLN A 220 -17.09 1.94 -8.05
N LEU A 221 -16.73 3.13 -8.52
CA LEU A 221 -16.71 4.34 -7.72
C LEU A 221 -18.12 4.65 -7.19
N VAL A 222 -18.24 4.75 -5.87
CA VAL A 222 -19.47 5.18 -5.20
C VAL A 222 -19.44 6.71 -5.07
N LYS A 223 -20.44 7.38 -5.62
CA LYS A 223 -20.62 8.83 -5.49
C LYS A 223 -21.74 9.12 -4.50
N LEU A 224 -21.47 9.99 -3.53
CA LEU A 224 -22.47 10.49 -2.60
C LEU A 224 -22.84 11.92 -3.00
N PHE A 225 -24.14 12.15 -3.15
CA PHE A 225 -24.69 13.48 -3.41
C PHE A 225 -25.44 13.96 -2.17
N LYS A 226 -25.24 15.22 -1.82
CA LYS A 226 -26.00 15.88 -0.75
C LYS A 226 -26.66 17.13 -1.35
N ASN A 227 -27.98 17.17 -1.29
CA ASN A 227 -28.82 18.26 -1.84
C ASN A 227 -28.70 18.43 -3.37
N GLY A 228 -28.66 17.33 -4.11
CA GLY A 228 -28.65 17.29 -5.56
C GLY A 228 -27.29 17.04 -6.17
#